data_f3c440d45c1bdb8a7b0b99cad8b21e2b
#
_entry.id   f3c440d45c1bdb8a7b0b99cad8b21e2b
#
_cell.length_a   1.000
_cell.length_b   1.000
_cell.length_c   1.000
_cell.angle_alpha   90.00
_cell.angle_beta   90.00
_cell.angle_gamma   90.00
#
_symmetry.space_group_name_H-M   'P 1'
#
loop_
_entity.id
_entity.type
_entity.pdbx_description
1 polymer ?
#
loop_
_entity_poly.entity_id
_entity_poly.type
_entity_poly.pdbx_seq_one_letter_code
_entity_poly.pdbx_strand_id
1 'polypeptide(L)'
;MGGVSGHLNHLYDNRDLTYDEIADILIKAAAGELVGTEKTDGFNIFLGYVNGQPRAARNKGDMAKGGMTLEDLLARKFQGGEKARQAYLQAFEAYSKALNTLSEKEITSIFGEDGEIFYNAEIQGPAAKNVINYDTNVINIHRMGHKRYNHDNNELEVVNNKTESDALDSLIDRFEAILVNEPFEVRRTAFLELNKLTDERIVDETLAKLRATGLGGDVTIGDLLSRALDRHIKEDIPELDPQKQAEVVARILKNDEYLSLTQIGKGLSRDIKDEITLF
;
A
#
# COMPACT_ATOMS: atom_id res chain seq x y z
N MET A 1 10.88 5.67 -6.04
CA MET A 1 10.12 5.18 -4.87
C MET A 1 8.66 5.22 -5.28
N GLY A 2 7.98 4.07 -5.25
CA GLY A 2 6.54 4.00 -5.49
C GLY A 2 5.85 4.74 -4.36
N GLY A 3 4.88 5.61 -4.70
CA GLY A 3 4.13 6.34 -3.69
C GLY A 3 3.36 5.40 -2.76
N VAL A 4 3.08 5.84 -1.57
CA VAL A 4 2.36 5.15 -0.47
C VAL A 4 0.99 4.60 -0.90
N SER A 5 0.48 5.03 -2.05
CA SER A 5 -0.89 4.75 -2.49
C SER A 5 -1.21 3.26 -2.72
N GLY A 6 -0.23 2.38 -2.76
CA GLY A 6 -0.43 0.96 -3.08
C GLY A 6 0.01 -0.05 -2.02
N HIS A 7 0.78 0.36 -1.03
CA HIS A 7 1.20 -0.55 0.02
C HIS A 7 0.12 -0.71 1.09
N LEU A 8 -0.06 -1.94 1.58
CA LEU A 8 -0.83 -2.17 2.80
C LEU A 8 -0.05 -1.57 3.98
N ASN A 9 -0.72 -0.71 4.74
CA ASN A 9 -0.12 -0.04 5.88
C ASN A 9 0.21 -1.04 6.99
N HIS A 10 1.30 -0.80 7.69
CA HIS A 10 1.55 -1.44 8.98
C HIS A 10 0.67 -0.82 10.06
N LEU A 11 0.46 -1.54 11.16
CA LEU A 11 -0.30 -1.02 12.29
C LEU A 11 0.25 0.32 12.80
N TYR A 12 1.57 0.47 12.83
CA TYR A 12 2.26 1.69 13.26
C TYR A 12 2.21 2.85 12.25
N ASP A 13 1.78 2.60 11.02
CA ASP A 13 1.58 3.68 10.02
C ASP A 13 0.30 4.46 10.32
N ASN A 14 -0.66 3.85 11.01
CA ASN A 14 -1.83 4.56 11.52
C ASN A 14 -1.47 5.25 12.85
N ARG A 15 -1.14 6.51 12.76
CA ARG A 15 -0.62 7.32 13.87
C ARG A 15 -1.68 7.73 14.87
N ASP A 16 -2.94 7.65 14.49
CA ASP A 16 -4.07 8.00 15.36
C ASP A 16 -4.46 6.86 16.29
N LEU A 17 -3.92 5.64 16.08
CA LEU A 17 -4.20 4.50 16.95
C LEU A 17 -3.69 4.75 18.36
N THR A 18 -4.60 4.59 19.30
CA THR A 18 -4.33 4.61 20.74
C THR A 18 -3.84 3.26 21.24
N TYR A 19 -3.29 3.24 22.45
CA TYR A 19 -2.93 1.98 23.12
C TYR A 19 -4.14 1.04 23.24
N ASP A 20 -5.31 1.57 23.61
CA ASP A 20 -6.48 0.74 23.85
C ASP A 20 -7.02 0.11 22.55
N GLU A 21 -6.96 0.84 21.43
CA GLU A 21 -7.31 0.29 20.11
C GLU A 21 -6.32 -0.79 19.65
N ILE A 22 -5.02 -0.59 19.87
CA ILE A 22 -3.99 -1.60 19.55
C ILE A 22 -4.20 -2.84 20.43
N ALA A 23 -4.50 -2.65 21.71
CA ALA A 23 -4.78 -3.76 22.63
C ALA A 23 -6.00 -4.56 22.18
N ASP A 24 -7.10 -3.88 21.79
CA ASP A 24 -8.29 -4.54 21.28
C ASP A 24 -8.00 -5.36 20.02
N ILE A 25 -7.24 -4.79 19.07
CA ILE A 25 -6.81 -5.50 17.85
C ILE A 25 -6.00 -6.75 18.20
N LEU A 26 -5.02 -6.65 19.09
CA LEU A 26 -4.17 -7.78 19.47
C LEU A 26 -4.96 -8.87 20.21
N ILE A 27 -5.85 -8.50 21.13
CA ILE A 27 -6.72 -9.42 21.85
C ILE A 27 -7.64 -10.17 20.89
N LYS A 28 -8.32 -9.46 20.00
CA LYS A 28 -9.22 -10.07 18.99
C LYS A 28 -8.46 -10.96 18.02
N ALA A 29 -7.27 -10.55 17.59
CA ALA A 29 -6.41 -11.38 16.75
C ALA A 29 -6.01 -12.68 17.48
N ALA A 30 -5.61 -12.59 18.74
CA ALA A 30 -5.25 -13.74 19.57
C ALA A 30 -6.42 -14.68 19.87
N ALA A 31 -7.63 -14.12 19.98
CA ALA A 31 -8.85 -14.90 20.13
C ALA A 31 -9.30 -15.60 18.83
N GLY A 32 -8.70 -15.29 17.70
CA GLY A 32 -9.13 -15.79 16.39
C GLY A 32 -10.40 -15.11 15.86
N GLU A 33 -10.73 -13.93 16.37
CA GLU A 33 -11.94 -13.19 15.99
C GLU A 33 -11.74 -12.28 14.76
N LEU A 34 -10.47 -12.09 14.34
CA LEU A 34 -10.16 -11.29 13.16
C LEU A 34 -9.86 -12.18 11.96
N VAL A 35 -10.30 -11.70 10.80
CA VAL A 35 -9.90 -12.27 9.51
C VAL A 35 -8.72 -11.47 8.98
N GLY A 36 -7.61 -12.15 8.74
CA GLY A 36 -6.43 -11.58 8.11
C GLY A 36 -6.47 -11.70 6.59
N THR A 37 -5.59 -10.98 5.92
CA THR A 37 -5.26 -11.20 4.51
C THR A 37 -3.75 -11.38 4.40
N GLU A 38 -3.32 -12.22 3.47
CA GLU A 38 -1.90 -12.36 3.17
C GLU A 38 -1.32 -11.03 2.70
N LYS A 39 -0.23 -10.59 3.33
CA LYS A 39 0.59 -9.50 2.82
C LYS A 39 1.63 -10.06 1.88
N THR A 40 1.39 -9.89 0.60
CA THR A 40 2.28 -10.34 -0.45
C THR A 40 3.50 -9.44 -0.59
N ASP A 41 4.58 -9.96 -1.12
CA ASP A 41 5.85 -9.25 -1.36
C ASP A 41 6.19 -9.30 -2.84
N GLY A 42 5.96 -8.23 -3.55
CA GLY A 42 6.16 -8.14 -5.00
C GLY A 42 6.29 -6.70 -5.48
N PHE A 43 6.02 -6.48 -6.75
CA PHE A 43 5.96 -5.16 -7.33
C PHE A 43 4.52 -4.65 -7.37
N ASN A 44 4.23 -3.63 -6.59
CA ASN A 44 2.90 -3.03 -6.55
C ASN A 44 2.49 -2.46 -7.91
N ILE A 45 1.24 -2.71 -8.28
CA ILE A 45 0.56 -2.18 -9.47
C ILE A 45 -0.92 -1.98 -9.15
N PHE A 46 -1.52 -0.99 -9.76
CA PHE A 46 -2.97 -0.83 -9.81
C PHE A 46 -3.46 -1.18 -11.20
N LEU A 47 -4.49 -1.97 -11.29
CA LEU A 47 -5.06 -2.48 -12.53
C LEU A 47 -6.49 -1.97 -12.69
N GLY A 48 -6.77 -1.32 -13.81
CA GLY A 48 -8.06 -0.71 -14.11
C GLY A 48 -8.48 -0.93 -15.56
N TYR A 49 -9.65 -0.39 -15.89
CA TYR A 49 -10.18 -0.41 -17.25
C TYR A 49 -10.86 0.92 -17.53
N VAL A 50 -10.25 1.77 -18.32
CA VAL A 50 -10.70 3.15 -18.56
C VAL A 50 -10.82 3.42 -20.05
N ASN A 51 -11.91 4.04 -20.46
CA ASN A 51 -12.19 4.38 -21.86
C ASN A 51 -12.08 3.17 -22.82
N GLY A 52 -12.66 2.04 -22.41
CA GLY A 52 -12.69 0.85 -23.25
C GLY A 52 -11.36 0.09 -23.34
N GLN A 53 -10.39 0.36 -22.48
CA GLN A 53 -9.05 -0.25 -22.52
C GLN A 53 -8.49 -0.60 -21.15
N PRO A 54 -7.74 -1.71 -21.03
CA PRO A 54 -6.96 -2.01 -19.85
C PRO A 54 -5.98 -0.89 -19.51
N ARG A 55 -5.85 -0.59 -18.24
CA ARG A 55 -4.96 0.44 -17.70
C ARG A 55 -4.18 -0.06 -16.52
N ALA A 56 -2.99 0.47 -16.34
CA ALA A 56 -2.17 0.26 -15.17
C ALA A 56 -1.79 1.59 -14.54
N ALA A 57 -1.65 1.62 -13.21
CA ALA A 57 -1.14 2.79 -12.51
C ALA A 57 -0.19 2.37 -11.40
N ARG A 58 0.74 3.23 -11.01
CA ARG A 58 1.67 3.01 -9.92
C ARG A 58 1.58 4.06 -8.81
N ASN A 59 0.86 5.13 -9.08
CA ASN A 59 0.72 6.25 -8.17
C ASN A 59 -0.49 7.11 -8.54
N LYS A 60 -0.79 8.10 -7.70
CA LYS A 60 -1.86 9.07 -7.90
C LYS A 60 -1.77 9.79 -9.24
N GLY A 61 -0.57 10.18 -9.66
CA GLY A 61 -0.37 10.90 -10.92
C GLY A 61 -0.67 10.06 -12.17
N ASP A 62 -0.45 8.75 -12.10
CA ASP A 62 -0.84 7.83 -13.17
C ASP A 62 -2.38 7.70 -13.20
N MET A 63 -3.04 7.53 -12.04
CA MET A 63 -4.51 7.42 -11.94
C MET A 63 -5.22 8.69 -12.39
N ALA A 64 -4.69 9.85 -12.01
CA ALA A 64 -5.22 11.15 -12.44
C ALA A 64 -5.26 11.34 -13.94
N LYS A 65 -4.43 10.61 -14.68
CA LYS A 65 -4.37 10.60 -16.15
C LYS A 65 -5.18 9.45 -16.79
N GLY A 66 -5.94 8.72 -15.98
CA GLY A 66 -6.69 7.54 -16.42
C GLY A 66 -5.82 6.29 -16.57
N GLY A 67 -4.67 6.24 -15.92
CA GLY A 67 -3.73 5.12 -15.97
C GLY A 67 -2.87 5.11 -17.25
N MET A 68 -1.96 4.15 -17.30
CA MET A 68 -1.01 3.91 -18.39
C MET A 68 -1.54 2.81 -19.32
N THR A 69 -1.33 2.98 -20.59
CA THR A 69 -1.47 1.93 -21.62
C THR A 69 -0.23 1.03 -21.65
N LEU A 70 -0.27 -0.03 -22.46
CA LEU A 70 0.93 -0.85 -22.72
C LEU A 70 2.07 0.00 -23.32
N GLU A 71 1.75 0.92 -24.22
CA GLU A 71 2.72 1.82 -24.84
C GLU A 71 3.38 2.75 -23.82
N ASP A 72 2.58 3.32 -22.91
CA ASP A 72 3.11 4.15 -21.82
C ASP A 72 4.04 3.34 -20.89
N LEU A 73 3.68 2.08 -20.58
CA LEU A 73 4.53 1.17 -19.82
C LEU A 73 5.84 0.85 -20.55
N LEU A 74 5.79 0.63 -21.86
CA LEU A 74 6.96 0.40 -22.68
C LEU A 74 7.92 1.60 -22.67
N ALA A 75 7.37 2.81 -22.71
CA ALA A 75 8.16 4.05 -22.70
C ALA A 75 8.71 4.40 -21.32
N ARG A 76 8.17 3.83 -20.23
CA ARG A 76 8.54 4.19 -18.87
C ARG A 76 9.89 3.61 -18.45
N LYS A 77 10.68 4.45 -17.77
CA LYS A 77 11.87 3.98 -17.03
C LYS A 77 11.46 3.45 -15.67
N PHE A 78 11.81 2.22 -15.36
CA PHE A 78 11.56 1.58 -14.07
C PHE A 78 12.80 1.63 -13.17
N GLN A 79 12.60 1.92 -11.89
CA GLN A 79 13.59 1.61 -10.86
C GLN A 79 13.66 0.07 -10.76
N GLY A 80 14.81 -0.52 -10.68
CA GLY A 80 14.95 -1.99 -10.76
C GLY A 80 15.30 -2.49 -12.18
N GLY A 81 15.41 -1.58 -13.15
CA GLY A 81 15.94 -1.87 -14.47
C GLY A 81 15.05 -2.70 -15.37
N GLU A 82 15.66 -3.38 -16.32
CA GLU A 82 14.96 -4.11 -17.39
C GLU A 82 14.17 -5.31 -16.87
N LYS A 83 14.61 -5.99 -15.80
CA LYS A 83 13.88 -7.12 -15.22
C LYS A 83 12.52 -6.69 -14.64
N ALA A 84 12.53 -5.59 -13.88
CA ALA A 84 11.28 -5.04 -13.34
C ALA A 84 10.34 -4.60 -14.47
N ARG A 85 10.89 -3.92 -15.48
CA ARG A 85 10.13 -3.51 -16.65
C ARG A 85 9.47 -4.70 -17.35
N GLN A 86 10.19 -5.77 -17.60
CA GLN A 86 9.65 -6.98 -18.23
C GLN A 86 8.55 -7.62 -17.37
N ALA A 87 8.70 -7.70 -16.05
CA ALA A 87 7.67 -8.21 -15.17
C ALA A 87 6.36 -7.39 -15.28
N TYR A 88 6.45 -6.06 -15.27
CA TYR A 88 5.28 -5.19 -15.44
C TYR A 88 4.61 -5.37 -16.81
N LEU A 89 5.38 -5.45 -17.89
CA LEU A 89 4.86 -5.61 -19.24
C LEU A 89 4.13 -6.95 -19.40
N GLN A 90 4.77 -8.04 -19.02
CA GLN A 90 4.19 -9.38 -19.15
C GLN A 90 2.93 -9.53 -18.27
N ALA A 91 2.94 -9.00 -17.06
CA ALA A 91 1.77 -9.00 -16.19
C ALA A 91 0.62 -8.19 -16.81
N PHE A 92 0.91 -7.01 -17.34
CA PHE A 92 -0.11 -6.17 -17.97
C PHE A 92 -0.67 -6.79 -19.26
N GLU A 93 0.16 -7.47 -20.05
CA GLU A 93 -0.28 -8.20 -21.25
C GLU A 93 -1.22 -9.37 -20.87
N ALA A 94 -0.86 -10.16 -19.85
CA ALA A 94 -1.72 -11.24 -19.35
C ALA A 94 -3.06 -10.70 -18.82
N TYR A 95 -3.02 -9.64 -18.03
CA TYR A 95 -4.20 -8.96 -17.54
C TYR A 95 -5.09 -8.44 -18.68
N SER A 96 -4.50 -7.77 -19.67
CA SER A 96 -5.21 -7.25 -20.83
C SER A 96 -5.88 -8.35 -21.64
N LYS A 97 -5.19 -9.49 -21.82
CA LYS A 97 -5.72 -10.65 -22.51
C LYS A 97 -6.93 -11.23 -21.79
N ALA A 98 -6.88 -11.33 -20.47
CA ALA A 98 -8.02 -11.78 -19.67
C ALA A 98 -9.21 -10.82 -19.80
N LEU A 99 -9.00 -9.52 -19.68
CA LEU A 99 -10.06 -8.52 -19.80
C LEU A 99 -10.74 -8.49 -21.16
N ASN A 100 -10.00 -8.70 -22.26
CA ASN A 100 -10.54 -8.72 -23.60
C ASN A 100 -11.53 -9.89 -23.86
N THR A 101 -11.66 -10.84 -22.94
CA THR A 101 -12.66 -11.92 -23.02
C THR A 101 -13.96 -11.57 -22.31
N LEU A 102 -14.03 -10.45 -21.61
CA LEU A 102 -15.17 -10.01 -20.83
C LEU A 102 -16.15 -9.21 -21.71
N SER A 103 -17.42 -9.34 -21.40
CA SER A 103 -18.47 -8.49 -21.96
C SER A 103 -18.44 -7.08 -21.29
N GLU A 104 -19.01 -6.09 -21.96
CA GLU A 104 -19.16 -4.75 -21.40
C GLU A 104 -19.87 -4.76 -20.04
N LYS A 105 -20.89 -5.60 -19.88
CA LYS A 105 -21.62 -5.74 -18.61
C LYS A 105 -20.72 -6.23 -17.49
N GLU A 106 -19.85 -7.20 -17.75
CA GLU A 106 -18.89 -7.73 -16.76
C GLU A 106 -17.84 -6.65 -16.44
N ILE A 107 -17.32 -5.97 -17.43
CA ILE A 107 -16.40 -4.85 -17.24
C ILE A 107 -17.02 -3.77 -16.35
N THR A 108 -18.25 -3.33 -16.66
CA THR A 108 -18.95 -2.32 -15.86
C THR A 108 -19.18 -2.80 -14.41
N SER A 109 -19.53 -4.07 -14.22
CA SER A 109 -19.74 -4.62 -12.86
C SER A 109 -18.48 -4.67 -12.00
N ILE A 110 -17.29 -4.70 -12.62
CA ILE A 110 -16.00 -4.74 -11.91
C ILE A 110 -15.44 -3.33 -11.71
N PHE A 111 -15.43 -2.52 -12.77
CA PHE A 111 -14.69 -1.25 -12.77
C PHE A 111 -15.57 -0.02 -12.58
N GLY A 112 -16.89 -0.20 -12.49
CA GLY A 112 -17.87 0.90 -12.50
C GLY A 112 -18.22 1.38 -13.93
N GLU A 113 -19.24 2.23 -14.04
CA GLU A 113 -19.74 2.70 -15.33
C GLU A 113 -18.68 3.47 -16.13
N ASP A 114 -17.86 4.26 -15.45
CA ASP A 114 -16.81 5.08 -16.08
C ASP A 114 -15.41 4.45 -16.01
N GLY A 115 -15.30 3.22 -15.51
CA GLY A 115 -14.01 2.53 -15.37
C GLY A 115 -13.06 3.19 -14.37
N GLU A 116 -13.61 3.80 -13.32
CA GLU A 116 -12.87 4.63 -12.38
C GLU A 116 -12.06 3.83 -11.34
N ILE A 117 -12.39 2.54 -11.16
CA ILE A 117 -11.81 1.73 -10.11
C ILE A 117 -10.52 1.10 -10.57
N PHE A 118 -9.46 1.35 -9.81
CA PHE A 118 -8.17 0.68 -9.94
C PHE A 118 -7.98 -0.32 -8.80
N TYR A 119 -7.88 -1.58 -9.14
CA TYR A 119 -7.64 -2.66 -8.20
C TYR A 119 -6.18 -2.72 -7.79
N ASN A 120 -5.94 -2.67 -6.49
CA ASN A 120 -4.59 -2.83 -5.94
C ASN A 120 -4.12 -4.27 -6.11
N ALA A 121 -2.94 -4.46 -6.68
CA ALA A 121 -2.37 -5.77 -6.94
C ALA A 121 -0.85 -5.76 -6.78
N GLU A 122 -0.27 -6.94 -6.67
CA GLU A 122 1.17 -7.15 -6.72
C GLU A 122 1.55 -8.17 -7.77
N ILE A 123 2.61 -7.84 -8.50
CA ILE A 123 3.27 -8.75 -9.43
C ILE A 123 4.34 -9.51 -8.67
N GLN A 124 4.18 -10.82 -8.59
CA GLN A 124 5.10 -11.75 -7.95
C GLN A 124 5.74 -12.66 -9.00
N GLY A 125 6.96 -13.06 -8.79
CA GLY A 125 7.64 -14.00 -9.67
C GLY A 125 9.15 -13.85 -9.65
N PRO A 126 9.88 -14.71 -10.37
CA PRO A 126 11.35 -14.69 -10.41
C PRO A 126 11.94 -13.36 -10.87
N ALA A 127 11.24 -12.64 -11.76
CA ALA A 127 11.66 -11.32 -12.24
C ALA A 127 11.23 -10.17 -11.32
N ALA A 128 10.20 -10.38 -10.49
CA ALA A 128 9.64 -9.41 -9.54
C ALA A 128 10.10 -9.69 -8.10
N LYS A 129 11.33 -10.15 -7.95
CA LYS A 129 11.92 -10.50 -6.66
C LYS A 129 12.13 -9.23 -5.81
N ASN A 130 11.57 -9.25 -4.61
CA ASN A 130 11.87 -8.28 -3.57
C ASN A 130 12.59 -8.98 -2.40
N VAL A 131 11.92 -9.34 -1.32
CA VAL A 131 12.49 -10.10 -0.20
C VAL A 131 12.26 -11.60 -0.38
N ILE A 132 11.07 -11.98 -0.85
CA ILE A 132 10.67 -13.38 -1.07
C ILE A 132 10.98 -13.80 -2.50
N ASN A 133 11.48 -15.03 -2.68
CA ASN A 133 11.63 -15.66 -3.98
C ASN A 133 10.36 -16.42 -4.32
N TYR A 134 9.73 -16.06 -5.42
CA TYR A 134 8.60 -16.80 -5.99
C TYR A 134 9.05 -17.56 -7.23
N ASP A 135 8.64 -18.82 -7.34
CA ASP A 135 8.98 -19.68 -8.48
C ASP A 135 7.98 -19.54 -9.64
N THR A 136 6.79 -19.01 -9.37
CA THR A 136 5.72 -18.79 -10.35
C THR A 136 5.42 -17.29 -10.49
N ASN A 137 5.02 -16.91 -11.70
CA ASN A 137 4.56 -15.54 -11.95
C ASN A 137 3.08 -15.41 -11.62
N VAL A 138 2.74 -14.50 -10.71
CA VAL A 138 1.38 -14.28 -10.24
C VAL A 138 1.07 -12.78 -10.23
N ILE A 139 -0.12 -12.42 -10.70
CA ILE A 139 -0.76 -11.15 -10.40
C ILE A 139 -1.69 -11.39 -9.23
N ASN A 140 -1.30 -10.96 -8.05
CA ASN A 140 -2.07 -11.14 -6.83
C ASN A 140 -2.88 -9.89 -6.52
N ILE A 141 -4.19 -9.93 -6.76
CA ILE A 141 -5.08 -8.80 -6.53
C ILE A 141 -5.46 -8.79 -5.04
N HIS A 142 -5.18 -7.71 -4.35
CA HIS A 142 -5.54 -7.55 -2.94
C HIS A 142 -7.06 -7.50 -2.75
N ARG A 143 -7.51 -7.83 -1.54
CA ARG A 143 -8.94 -7.73 -1.18
C ARG A 143 -9.37 -6.34 -0.75
N MET A 144 -8.42 -5.45 -0.58
CA MET A 144 -8.66 -4.07 -0.12
C MET A 144 -7.64 -3.10 -0.72
N GLY A 145 -7.82 -1.83 -0.42
CA GLY A 145 -6.90 -0.79 -0.87
C GLY A 145 -7.06 -0.43 -2.34
N HIS A 146 -8.21 -0.76 -2.94
CA HIS A 146 -8.58 -0.30 -4.28
C HIS A 146 -8.78 1.20 -4.26
N LYS A 147 -8.53 1.85 -5.38
CA LYS A 147 -8.54 3.30 -5.48
C LYS A 147 -9.41 3.78 -6.63
N ARG A 148 -10.03 4.94 -6.41
CA ARG A 148 -10.64 5.78 -7.43
C ARG A 148 -9.98 7.14 -7.38
N TYR A 149 -9.71 7.73 -8.53
CA TYR A 149 -9.28 9.12 -8.58
C TYR A 149 -10.51 10.02 -8.71
N ASN A 150 -10.70 10.88 -7.73
CA ASN A 150 -11.75 11.88 -7.74
C ASN A 150 -11.22 13.17 -8.38
N HIS A 151 -11.77 13.53 -9.55
CA HIS A 151 -11.34 14.70 -10.31
C HIS A 151 -11.82 16.03 -9.67
N ASP A 152 -12.88 16.02 -8.87
CA ASP A 152 -13.46 17.23 -8.29
C ASP A 152 -12.57 17.78 -7.16
N ASN A 153 -12.05 16.91 -6.31
CA ASN A 153 -11.17 17.28 -5.20
C ASN A 153 -9.70 16.98 -5.43
N ASN A 154 -9.36 16.35 -6.58
CA ASN A 154 -8.00 15.95 -6.93
C ASN A 154 -7.37 14.99 -5.92
N GLU A 155 -8.16 14.05 -5.39
CA GLU A 155 -7.72 13.08 -4.38
C GLU A 155 -7.94 11.62 -4.80
N LEU A 156 -7.22 10.70 -4.12
CA LEU A 156 -7.47 9.27 -4.22
C LEU A 156 -8.46 8.86 -3.13
N GLU A 157 -9.56 8.27 -3.55
CA GLU A 157 -10.53 7.65 -2.66
C GLU A 157 -10.27 6.16 -2.53
N VAL A 158 -10.39 5.63 -1.32
CA VAL A 158 -10.38 4.18 -1.09
C VAL A 158 -11.74 3.63 -1.45
N VAL A 159 -11.76 2.66 -2.35
CA VAL A 159 -12.98 1.96 -2.76
C VAL A 159 -12.95 0.55 -2.17
N ASN A 160 -13.84 0.28 -1.25
CA ASN A 160 -14.06 -1.04 -0.66
C ASN A 160 -15.52 -1.45 -0.92
N ASN A 161 -15.91 -1.43 -2.20
CA ASN A 161 -17.24 -1.81 -2.58
C ASN A 161 -17.35 -3.34 -2.69
N LYS A 162 -18.27 -3.91 -1.92
CA LYS A 162 -18.46 -5.35 -1.87
C LYS A 162 -18.96 -5.90 -3.21
N THR A 163 -19.83 -5.17 -3.91
CA THR A 163 -20.44 -5.63 -5.17
C THR A 163 -19.38 -5.81 -6.25
N GLU A 164 -18.50 -4.84 -6.45
CA GLU A 164 -17.42 -4.93 -7.42
C GLU A 164 -16.39 -5.99 -7.02
N SER A 165 -16.14 -6.14 -5.72
CA SER A 165 -15.27 -7.18 -5.20
C SER A 165 -15.82 -8.58 -5.46
N ASP A 166 -17.11 -8.81 -5.21
CA ASP A 166 -17.78 -10.10 -5.49
C ASP A 166 -17.81 -10.39 -7.00
N ALA A 167 -18.02 -9.37 -7.84
CA ALA A 167 -17.94 -9.50 -9.29
C ALA A 167 -16.54 -9.90 -9.76
N LEU A 168 -15.51 -9.28 -9.20
CA LEU A 168 -14.13 -9.64 -9.50
C LEU A 168 -13.81 -11.06 -9.03
N ASP A 169 -14.22 -11.46 -7.82
CA ASP A 169 -14.01 -12.83 -7.33
C ASP A 169 -14.62 -13.88 -8.28
N SER A 170 -15.83 -13.61 -8.79
CA SER A 170 -16.50 -14.47 -9.75
C SER A 170 -15.76 -14.62 -11.10
N LEU A 171 -14.87 -13.69 -11.41
CA LEU A 171 -14.12 -13.68 -12.66
C LEU A 171 -12.69 -14.19 -12.53
N ILE A 172 -12.14 -14.27 -11.33
CA ILE A 172 -10.78 -14.78 -11.11
C ILE A 172 -10.66 -16.23 -11.60
N ASP A 173 -11.63 -17.09 -11.30
CA ASP A 173 -11.64 -18.47 -11.77
C ASP A 173 -11.64 -18.55 -13.31
N ARG A 174 -12.34 -17.63 -13.97
CA ARG A 174 -12.31 -17.52 -15.45
C ARG A 174 -10.94 -17.04 -15.94
N PHE A 175 -10.31 -16.11 -15.24
CA PHE A 175 -8.96 -15.65 -15.59
C PHE A 175 -7.95 -16.78 -15.49
N GLU A 176 -8.03 -17.62 -14.47
CA GLU A 176 -7.18 -18.81 -14.35
C GLU A 176 -7.36 -19.74 -15.56
N ALA A 177 -8.60 -20.02 -15.98
CA ALA A 177 -8.87 -20.84 -17.15
C ALA A 177 -8.37 -20.20 -18.47
N ILE A 178 -8.46 -18.88 -18.63
CA ILE A 178 -7.98 -18.16 -19.81
C ILE A 178 -6.45 -18.14 -19.86
N LEU A 179 -5.83 -17.99 -18.72
CA LEU A 179 -4.38 -17.80 -18.59
C LEU A 179 -3.61 -19.12 -18.37
N VAL A 180 -4.24 -20.26 -18.51
CA VAL A 180 -3.66 -21.58 -18.23
C VAL A 180 -2.32 -21.84 -18.95
N ASN A 181 -2.10 -21.25 -20.12
CA ASN A 181 -0.86 -21.36 -20.90
C ASN A 181 -0.06 -20.04 -20.94
N GLU A 182 -0.45 -19.07 -20.15
CA GLU A 182 0.24 -17.78 -20.07
C GLU A 182 1.30 -17.81 -18.98
N PRO A 183 2.32 -16.94 -19.06
CA PRO A 183 3.38 -16.90 -18.07
C PRO A 183 2.94 -16.36 -16.70
N PHE A 184 1.73 -15.82 -16.60
CA PHE A 184 1.17 -15.28 -15.36
C PHE A 184 -0.17 -15.91 -15.01
N GLU A 185 -0.34 -16.21 -13.73
CA GLU A 185 -1.62 -16.52 -13.11
C GLU A 185 -2.21 -15.24 -12.49
N VAL A 186 -3.53 -15.14 -12.42
CA VAL A 186 -4.23 -14.07 -11.69
C VAL A 186 -4.92 -14.69 -10.48
N ARG A 187 -4.64 -14.17 -9.30
CA ARG A 187 -5.20 -14.67 -8.03
C ARG A 187 -5.73 -13.52 -7.19
N ARG A 188 -6.57 -13.85 -6.21
CA ARG A 188 -6.90 -12.96 -5.09
C ARG A 188 -6.08 -13.35 -3.87
N THR A 189 -5.65 -12.36 -3.09
CA THR A 189 -5.10 -12.64 -1.75
C THR A 189 -6.12 -13.45 -0.95
N ALA A 190 -5.64 -14.52 -0.33
CA ALA A 190 -6.50 -15.35 0.50
C ALA A 190 -6.96 -14.60 1.76
N PHE A 191 -8.18 -14.88 2.19
CA PHE A 191 -8.57 -14.62 3.57
C PHE A 191 -7.98 -15.71 4.46
N LEU A 192 -7.40 -15.29 5.57
CA LEU A 192 -6.81 -16.16 6.57
C LEU A 192 -7.63 -16.05 7.85
N GLU A 193 -8.28 -17.13 8.21
CA GLU A 193 -8.86 -17.24 9.55
C GLU A 193 -7.73 -17.39 10.55
N LEU A 194 -7.66 -16.49 11.51
CA LEU A 194 -6.66 -16.56 12.55
C LEU A 194 -7.04 -17.65 13.55
N ASN A 195 -6.09 -18.53 13.86
CA ASN A 195 -6.29 -19.51 14.92
C ASN A 195 -6.15 -18.83 16.28
N LYS A 196 -7.01 -19.24 17.23
CA LYS A 196 -6.87 -18.81 18.62
C LYS A 196 -5.48 -19.19 19.15
N LEU A 197 -4.80 -18.23 19.75
CA LEU A 197 -3.50 -18.49 20.42
C LEU A 197 -3.71 -19.44 21.60
N THR A 198 -2.83 -20.42 21.70
CA THR A 198 -2.81 -21.38 22.84
C THR A 198 -2.16 -20.79 24.09
N ASP A 199 -1.29 -19.80 23.93
CA ASP A 199 -0.61 -19.13 25.04
C ASP A 199 -1.00 -17.63 25.09
N GLU A 200 -1.97 -17.32 25.90
CA GLU A 200 -2.49 -15.95 26.09
C GLU A 200 -1.45 -15.00 26.73
N ARG A 201 -0.40 -15.52 27.39
CA ARG A 201 0.65 -14.69 27.99
C ARG A 201 1.42 -13.87 26.96
N ILE A 202 1.48 -14.32 25.70
CA ILE A 202 2.14 -13.61 24.61
C ILE A 202 1.49 -12.23 24.41
N VAL A 203 0.17 -12.14 24.51
CA VAL A 203 -0.56 -10.87 24.38
C VAL A 203 -0.23 -9.94 25.54
N ASP A 204 -0.30 -10.45 26.78
CA ASP A 204 -0.01 -9.68 27.99
C ASP A 204 1.42 -9.13 27.99
N GLU A 205 2.40 -9.97 27.63
CA GLU A 205 3.80 -9.55 27.50
C GLU A 205 4.01 -8.50 26.42
N THR A 206 3.31 -8.62 25.29
CA THR A 206 3.38 -7.65 24.20
C THR A 206 2.79 -6.32 24.62
N LEU A 207 1.62 -6.33 25.26
CA LEU A 207 0.97 -5.14 25.78
C LEU A 207 1.80 -4.47 26.89
N ALA A 208 2.44 -5.26 27.75
CA ALA A 208 3.35 -4.73 28.77
C ALA A 208 4.57 -4.03 28.13
N LYS A 209 5.14 -4.60 27.06
CA LYS A 209 6.23 -3.97 26.30
C LYS A 209 5.78 -2.67 25.65
N LEU A 210 4.61 -2.63 25.05
CA LEU A 210 4.04 -1.40 24.46
C LEU A 210 3.85 -0.32 25.53
N ARG A 211 3.33 -0.65 26.72
CA ARG A 211 3.22 0.31 27.83
C ARG A 211 4.58 0.83 28.27
N ALA A 212 5.60 -0.02 28.30
CA ALA A 212 6.95 0.37 28.68
C ALA A 212 7.58 1.39 27.71
N THR A 213 7.09 1.51 26.47
CA THR A 213 7.50 2.58 25.53
C THR A 213 6.89 3.94 25.84
N GLY A 214 5.95 4.03 26.77
CA GLY A 214 5.18 5.24 27.10
C GLY A 214 3.85 5.34 26.34
N LEU A 215 3.48 4.32 25.57
CA LEU A 215 2.15 4.20 24.97
C LEU A 215 1.18 3.70 26.04
N GLY A 216 0.12 4.44 26.31
CA GLY A 216 -0.89 4.06 27.32
C GLY A 216 -2.13 4.93 27.27
N GLY A 217 -3.27 4.36 27.57
CA GLY A 217 -4.54 5.05 27.53
C GLY A 217 -4.85 5.64 26.16
N ASP A 218 -5.09 6.93 26.14
CA ASP A 218 -5.40 7.75 24.97
C ASP A 218 -4.18 8.27 24.21
N VAL A 219 -2.95 7.94 24.66
CA VAL A 219 -1.72 8.30 23.93
C VAL A 219 -1.69 7.55 22.61
N THR A 220 -1.54 8.27 21.51
CA THR A 220 -1.47 7.70 20.17
C THR A 220 -0.04 7.30 19.77
N ILE A 221 0.08 6.50 18.73
CA ILE A 221 1.37 6.21 18.10
C ILE A 221 2.02 7.53 17.63
N GLY A 222 1.24 8.45 17.07
CA GLY A 222 1.71 9.77 16.64
C GLY A 222 2.29 10.60 17.78
N ASP A 223 1.65 10.59 18.95
CA ASP A 223 2.17 11.27 20.14
C ASP A 223 3.50 10.68 20.61
N LEU A 224 3.59 9.34 20.60
CA LEU A 224 4.83 8.65 20.98
C LEU A 224 5.97 8.99 20.03
N LEU A 225 5.72 8.93 18.73
CA LEU A 225 6.69 9.29 17.70
C LEU A 225 7.09 10.78 17.79
N SER A 226 6.12 11.66 18.03
CA SER A 226 6.38 13.09 18.24
C SER A 226 7.36 13.34 19.39
N ARG A 227 7.10 12.71 20.54
CA ARG A 227 7.98 12.82 21.73
C ARG A 227 9.37 12.24 21.45
N ALA A 228 9.47 11.13 20.74
CA ALA A 228 10.74 10.53 20.39
C ALA A 228 11.55 11.41 19.44
N LEU A 229 10.92 11.92 18.37
CA LEU A 229 11.56 12.85 17.42
C LEU A 229 11.99 14.17 18.10
N ASP A 230 11.11 14.74 18.92
CA ASP A 230 11.42 15.98 19.67
C ASP A 230 12.66 15.79 20.56
N ARG A 231 12.76 14.66 21.24
CA ARG A 231 13.92 14.33 22.06
C ARG A 231 15.19 14.18 21.22
N HIS A 232 15.15 13.37 20.15
CA HIS A 232 16.32 13.14 19.30
C HIS A 232 16.80 14.43 18.63
N ILE A 233 15.90 15.26 18.10
CA ILE A 233 16.30 16.52 17.51
C ILE A 233 16.94 17.44 18.55
N LYS A 234 16.46 17.48 19.80
CA LYS A 234 17.10 18.24 20.89
C LYS A 234 18.48 17.74 21.25
N GLU A 235 18.67 16.44 21.23
CA GLU A 235 19.96 15.81 21.57
C GLU A 235 21.00 16.04 20.47
N ASP A 236 20.60 15.90 19.20
CA ASP A 236 21.52 15.90 18.05
C ASP A 236 21.68 17.30 17.42
N ILE A 237 20.69 18.17 17.56
CA ILE A 237 20.70 19.53 17.00
C ILE A 237 20.29 20.56 18.10
N PRO A 238 21.06 20.68 19.18
CA PRO A 238 20.68 21.50 20.34
C PRO A 238 20.56 23.00 20.03
N GLU A 239 21.17 23.50 18.95
CA GLU A 239 21.09 24.89 18.50
C GLU A 239 19.81 25.17 17.69
N LEU A 240 19.00 24.17 17.36
CA LEU A 240 17.78 24.40 16.60
C LEU A 240 16.75 25.13 17.47
N ASP A 241 16.24 26.23 16.93
CA ASP A 241 15.20 27.01 17.60
C ASP A 241 13.95 26.12 17.88
N PRO A 242 13.37 26.18 19.10
CA PRO A 242 12.26 25.32 19.48
C PRO A 242 11.03 25.41 18.56
N GLN A 243 10.75 26.58 17.99
CA GLN A 243 9.63 26.73 17.06
C GLN A 243 9.92 25.99 15.74
N LYS A 244 11.15 26.11 15.23
CA LYS A 244 11.59 25.38 14.04
C LYS A 244 11.64 23.88 14.27
N GLN A 245 12.05 23.46 15.47
CA GLN A 245 12.03 22.06 15.87
C GLN A 245 10.61 21.49 15.81
N ALA A 246 9.63 22.16 16.41
CA ALA A 246 8.23 21.75 16.36
C ALA A 246 7.70 21.68 14.91
N GLU A 247 8.09 22.63 14.05
CA GLU A 247 7.75 22.60 12.63
C GLU A 247 8.36 21.39 11.90
N VAL A 248 9.60 21.02 12.19
CA VAL A 248 10.28 19.86 11.60
C VAL A 248 9.59 18.58 12.04
N VAL A 249 9.33 18.42 13.34
CA VAL A 249 8.59 17.27 13.88
C VAL A 249 7.22 17.15 13.21
N ALA A 250 6.47 18.25 13.14
CA ALA A 250 5.15 18.24 12.49
C ALA A 250 5.24 17.86 11.01
N ARG A 251 6.26 18.31 10.28
CA ARG A 251 6.47 17.93 8.87
C ARG A 251 6.83 16.45 8.70
N ILE A 252 7.68 15.91 9.58
CA ILE A 252 8.03 14.47 9.54
C ILE A 252 6.79 13.61 9.86
N LEU A 253 5.98 14.06 10.83
CA LEU A 253 4.77 13.36 11.24
C LEU A 253 3.59 13.55 10.29
N LYS A 254 3.57 14.61 9.50
CA LYS A 254 2.54 14.85 8.48
C LYS A 254 2.71 13.92 7.30
N ASN A 255 2.35 12.68 7.48
CA ASN A 255 2.70 11.55 6.65
C ASN A 255 1.72 11.27 5.51
N ASP A 256 1.09 12.26 4.97
CA ASP A 256 0.17 12.04 3.87
C ASP A 256 0.87 11.78 2.53
N GLU A 257 2.12 12.21 2.40
CA GLU A 257 2.97 11.95 1.24
C GLU A 257 4.43 12.08 1.67
N TYR A 258 5.31 11.26 1.12
CA TYR A 258 6.76 11.35 1.29
C TYR A 258 7.23 12.79 1.12
N LEU A 259 7.37 13.49 2.23
CA LEU A 259 8.03 14.77 2.21
C LEU A 259 9.48 14.52 1.81
N SER A 260 9.91 15.13 0.72
CA SER A 260 11.32 15.09 0.36
C SER A 260 12.13 15.75 1.48
N LEU A 261 13.37 15.33 1.68
CA LEU A 261 14.28 15.98 2.63
C LEU A 261 14.34 17.50 2.41
N THR A 262 14.19 17.95 1.16
CA THR A 262 14.09 19.38 0.81
C THR A 262 12.86 20.04 1.42
N GLN A 263 11.73 19.35 1.47
CA GLN A 263 10.49 19.88 2.05
C GLN A 263 10.56 19.90 3.58
N ILE A 264 11.08 18.83 4.19
CA ILE A 264 11.32 18.76 5.64
C ILE A 264 12.25 19.88 6.05
N GLY A 265 13.36 20.06 5.37
CA GLY A 265 14.38 21.07 5.65
C GLY A 265 14.07 22.50 5.15
N LYS A 266 12.86 22.78 4.66
CA LYS A 266 12.52 24.12 4.15
C LYS A 266 12.67 25.18 5.24
N GLY A 267 13.50 26.20 4.96
CA GLY A 267 13.77 27.27 5.91
C GLY A 267 14.92 27.00 6.91
N LEU A 268 15.55 25.82 6.85
CA LEU A 268 16.69 25.46 7.67
C LEU A 268 18.01 25.75 6.94
N SER A 269 19.10 25.92 7.70
CA SER A 269 20.46 26.01 7.15
C SER A 269 20.87 24.68 6.52
N ARG A 270 21.95 24.70 5.72
CA ARG A 270 22.43 23.49 5.05
C ARG A 270 22.92 22.45 6.06
N ASP A 271 23.65 22.89 7.08
CA ASP A 271 24.22 22.00 8.10
C ASP A 271 23.11 21.27 8.86
N ILE A 272 22.05 21.99 9.28
CA ILE A 272 20.88 21.39 9.95
C ILE A 272 20.14 20.41 9.01
N LYS A 273 20.07 20.69 7.70
CA LYS A 273 19.48 19.76 6.75
C LYS A 273 20.27 18.46 6.62
N ASP A 274 21.59 18.58 6.60
CA ASP A 274 22.48 17.42 6.49
C ASP A 274 22.36 16.54 7.76
N GLU A 275 22.23 17.13 8.95
CA GLU A 275 21.96 16.40 10.20
C GLU A 275 20.59 15.69 10.18
N ILE A 276 19.50 16.38 9.79
CA ILE A 276 18.17 15.77 9.68
C ILE A 276 18.14 14.62 8.65
N THR A 277 19.05 14.62 7.68
CA THR A 277 19.15 13.56 6.67
C THR A 277 19.67 12.24 7.25
N LEU A 278 20.29 12.26 8.43
CA LEU A 278 20.82 11.09 9.11
C LEU A 278 19.76 10.34 9.95
N PHE A 279 18.58 10.93 10.17
CA PHE A 279 17.43 10.29 10.79
C PHE A 279 16.59 9.52 9.73
#